data_8ceb81898461fd759f193ef1b3b98016
#
_entry.id   8ceb81898461fd759f193ef1b3b98016
#
_cell.length_a   1.000
_cell.length_b   1.000
_cell.length_c   1.000
_cell.angle_alpha   90.00
_cell.angle_beta   90.00
_cell.angle_gamma   90.00
#
_symmetry.space_group_name_H-M   'P 1'
#
loop_
_entity.id
_entity.type
_entity.pdbx_description
1 polymer ?
#
loop_
_entity_poly.entity_id
_entity_poly.type
_entity_poly.pdbx_seq_one_letter_code
_entity_poly.pdbx_strand_id
1 'polypeptide(L)'
;VSSETLPFEPSTTRSGPRRRSRAESMRDSLQFPLLVWLAHFLITQISATLAYRFGEFRTVEYEPTWTTFVPAWGPDSSAYGMVREPLTGWQHWLVEPFRNWDGTWYSLVAEGSYSEGLSATAAFFPLYPWLMQLLSDITGLPVETSGWIISHLAFLGGLIMAYKLIRMDFSEKIARWSLVALAVFPTAFFFSAVYTESLFLFLSVTTLWAARKNDWLLAVIMCFFATMTRSAGIMLGAPLAVLFIQQHGWDLKRWFPKALLALVPPMGLVIFGWFLTTKDLGFLGWQEQQWQWNRFSAHPGRTFQCVFQGCEETVRGFGGPYEATVHPVSFRWLEELIDNPRWSFITSTEFRYMVGQSQVLDVLVTILAFVLILIGLKKLPLFYSFWVIPPMIVPLLAPSSVFPLMSMPRFVLPLLPLFVMAVLLLQNRRRLAIGLATVSGILLFLLTNQFALWYWVA
;
A
#
# COMPACT_ATOMS: atom_id res chain seq x y z
N VAL A 1 -49.02 19.39 66.69
CA VAL A 1 -47.79 19.57 65.94
C VAL A 1 -47.94 18.77 64.63
N SER A 2 -48.30 19.51 63.57
CA SER A 2 -48.52 19.03 62.21
C SER A 2 -47.20 18.88 61.51
N SER A 3 -46.90 17.70 60.92
CA SER A 3 -45.79 17.44 60.03
C SER A 3 -46.25 17.55 58.56
N GLU A 4 -45.91 18.64 57.92
CA GLU A 4 -46.06 18.80 56.47
C GLU A 4 -45.07 17.90 55.74
N THR A 5 -45.58 16.97 54.90
CA THR A 5 -44.83 16.20 53.96
C THR A 5 -44.69 16.96 52.63
N LEU A 6 -43.47 17.36 52.25
CA LEU A 6 -43.16 17.94 50.93
C LEU A 6 -43.38 16.93 49.85
N PRO A 7 -43.92 17.29 48.68
CA PRO A 7 -44.08 16.37 47.54
C PRO A 7 -42.75 16.10 46.87
N PHE A 8 -42.48 14.81 46.58
CA PHE A 8 -41.35 14.30 45.84
C PHE A 8 -41.54 14.65 44.34
N GLU A 9 -40.75 15.59 43.81
CA GLU A 9 -40.69 15.80 42.37
C GLU A 9 -39.98 14.61 41.68
N PRO A 10 -40.57 13.99 40.61
CA PRO A 10 -39.89 12.95 39.86
C PRO A 10 -38.77 13.56 39.04
N SER A 11 -37.53 13.14 39.29
CA SER A 11 -36.34 13.51 38.56
C SER A 11 -36.50 13.26 37.07
N THR A 12 -36.30 14.30 36.30
CA THR A 12 -36.25 14.33 34.85
C THR A 12 -35.44 13.16 34.28
N THR A 13 -36.10 12.37 33.44
CA THR A 13 -35.57 11.26 32.65
C THR A 13 -34.28 11.67 31.94
N ARG A 14 -33.14 11.07 32.35
CA ARG A 14 -31.95 11.03 31.55
C ARG A 14 -32.31 10.33 30.22
N SER A 15 -32.39 11.07 29.16
CA SER A 15 -32.50 10.53 27.80
C SER A 15 -31.30 9.63 27.54
N GLY A 16 -31.52 8.32 27.49
CA GLY A 16 -30.52 7.37 27.05
C GLY A 16 -30.02 7.72 25.65
N PRO A 17 -28.82 7.28 25.26
CA PRO A 17 -28.26 7.62 23.97
C PRO A 17 -29.24 7.24 22.85
N ARG A 18 -29.69 8.26 22.08
CA ARG A 18 -30.60 8.10 20.94
C ARG A 18 -30.07 6.98 20.05
N ARG A 19 -30.81 5.89 19.89
CA ARG A 19 -30.53 4.87 18.86
C ARG A 19 -30.60 5.58 17.51
N ARG A 20 -29.44 5.79 16.89
CA ARG A 20 -29.35 6.35 15.52
C ARG A 20 -30.20 5.50 14.57
N SER A 21 -30.95 6.15 13.70
CA SER A 21 -31.72 5.46 12.67
C SER A 21 -30.80 4.71 11.71
N ARG A 22 -31.32 3.65 11.06
CA ARG A 22 -30.55 2.89 10.06
C ARG A 22 -30.07 3.79 8.91
N ALA A 23 -30.85 4.81 8.56
CA ALA A 23 -30.51 5.80 7.55
C ALA A 23 -29.36 6.72 7.98
N GLU A 24 -29.34 7.20 9.23
CA GLU A 24 -28.23 7.99 9.79
C GLU A 24 -26.93 7.18 9.83
N SER A 25 -27.00 5.92 10.26
CA SER A 25 -25.83 5.02 10.27
C SER A 25 -25.30 4.75 8.86
N MET A 26 -26.18 4.60 7.87
CA MET A 26 -25.80 4.40 6.48
C MET A 26 -25.18 5.67 5.85
N ARG A 27 -25.74 6.83 6.16
CA ARG A 27 -25.23 8.14 5.74
C ARG A 27 -23.82 8.38 6.29
N ASP A 28 -23.59 8.14 7.59
CA ASP A 28 -22.29 8.28 8.22
C ASP A 28 -21.24 7.31 7.64
N SER A 29 -21.66 6.10 7.26
CA SER A 29 -20.76 5.09 6.67
C SER A 29 -20.27 5.44 5.26
N LEU A 30 -20.91 6.36 4.57
CA LEU A 30 -20.52 6.85 3.25
C LEU A 30 -19.88 8.23 3.30
N GLN A 31 -20.46 9.17 4.07
CA GLN A 31 -20.01 10.55 4.07
C GLN A 31 -18.59 10.72 4.64
N PHE A 32 -18.28 10.06 5.76
CA PHE A 32 -16.97 10.23 6.37
C PHE A 32 -15.84 9.64 5.52
N PRO A 33 -15.93 8.40 4.98
CA PRO A 33 -14.96 7.89 4.02
C PRO A 33 -14.78 8.80 2.78
N LEU A 34 -15.88 9.36 2.25
CA LEU A 34 -15.81 10.29 1.11
C LEU A 34 -15.04 11.58 1.48
N LEU A 35 -15.26 12.14 2.67
CA LEU A 35 -14.52 13.32 3.13
C LEU A 35 -13.03 13.02 3.31
N VAL A 36 -12.68 11.84 3.85
CA VAL A 36 -11.28 11.40 4.00
C VAL A 36 -10.63 11.20 2.63
N TRP A 37 -11.33 10.57 1.69
CA TRP A 37 -10.88 10.41 0.32
C TRP A 37 -10.65 11.76 -0.36
N LEU A 38 -11.59 12.70 -0.23
CA LEU A 38 -11.47 14.04 -0.82
C LEU A 38 -10.29 14.81 -0.23
N ALA A 39 -10.09 14.76 1.09
CA ALA A 39 -8.95 15.40 1.75
C ALA A 39 -7.63 14.82 1.26
N HIS A 40 -7.52 13.49 1.17
CA HIS A 40 -6.36 12.80 0.62
C HIS A 40 -6.11 13.21 -0.85
N PHE A 41 -7.15 13.18 -1.69
CA PHE A 41 -7.08 13.60 -3.09
C PHE A 41 -6.55 15.03 -3.21
N LEU A 42 -7.08 15.96 -2.44
CA LEU A 42 -6.63 17.37 -2.48
C LEU A 42 -5.16 17.52 -2.05
N ILE A 43 -4.75 16.84 -0.97
CA ILE A 43 -3.35 16.91 -0.49
C ILE A 43 -2.39 16.39 -1.57
N THR A 44 -2.65 15.21 -2.11
CA THR A 44 -1.78 14.56 -3.08
C THR A 44 -1.79 15.31 -4.41
N GLN A 45 -2.97 15.74 -4.88
CA GLN A 45 -3.10 16.42 -6.17
C GLN A 45 -2.47 17.83 -6.15
N ILE A 46 -2.69 18.60 -5.08
CA ILE A 46 -2.08 19.92 -4.94
C ILE A 46 -0.54 19.79 -4.89
N SER A 47 -0.04 18.82 -4.11
CA SER A 47 1.39 18.56 -4.03
C SER A 47 2.00 18.20 -5.38
N ALA A 48 1.40 17.27 -6.11
CA ALA A 48 1.86 16.83 -7.41
C ALA A 48 1.82 17.94 -8.46
N THR A 49 0.74 18.73 -8.50
CA THR A 49 0.60 19.87 -9.40
C THR A 49 1.65 20.96 -9.12
N LEU A 50 1.91 21.25 -7.84
CA LEU A 50 2.97 22.21 -7.47
C LEU A 50 4.35 21.67 -7.83
N ALA A 51 4.61 20.38 -7.66
CA ALA A 51 5.83 19.72 -8.11
C ALA A 51 6.05 19.93 -9.61
N TYR A 52 5.07 19.62 -10.43
CA TYR A 52 5.13 19.76 -11.89
C TYR A 52 5.29 21.21 -12.34
N ARG A 53 4.72 22.17 -11.61
CA ARG A 53 4.77 23.59 -11.99
C ARG A 53 6.06 24.28 -11.60
N PHE A 54 6.67 23.89 -10.47
CA PHE A 54 7.76 24.65 -9.84
C PHE A 54 8.96 23.79 -9.46
N GLY A 55 8.87 22.47 -9.54
CA GLY A 55 9.93 21.57 -9.14
C GLY A 55 10.91 21.28 -10.27
N GLU A 56 12.07 20.80 -9.88
CA GLU A 56 13.09 20.29 -10.79
C GLU A 56 12.98 18.78 -10.87
N PHE A 57 12.78 18.28 -12.08
CA PHE A 57 12.78 16.84 -12.34
C PHE A 57 14.18 16.28 -12.10
N ARG A 58 14.22 15.04 -11.62
CA ARG A 58 15.46 14.29 -11.54
C ARG A 58 16.03 14.14 -12.95
N THR A 59 17.15 14.81 -13.22
CA THR A 59 17.98 14.54 -14.38
C THR A 59 18.87 13.36 -14.06
N VAL A 60 18.83 12.34 -14.88
CA VAL A 60 19.71 11.18 -14.72
C VAL A 60 21.01 11.47 -15.41
N GLU A 61 21.99 12.05 -14.69
CA GLU A 61 23.37 11.89 -15.09
C GLU A 61 23.76 10.44 -14.83
N TYR A 62 24.23 9.80 -15.89
CA TYR A 62 24.67 8.41 -15.88
C TYR A 62 25.97 8.31 -15.06
N GLU A 63 25.86 7.91 -13.77
CA GLU A 63 27.02 7.52 -13.00
C GLU A 63 27.26 6.01 -13.12
N PRO A 64 28.37 5.58 -13.74
CA PRO A 64 28.63 4.16 -14.05
C PRO A 64 28.72 3.23 -12.85
N THR A 65 28.93 3.73 -11.64
CA THR A 65 29.19 2.94 -10.43
C THR A 65 27.93 2.46 -9.71
N TRP A 66 26.76 2.97 -10.06
CA TRP A 66 25.46 2.62 -9.48
C TRP A 66 24.57 1.83 -10.44
N THR A 67 25.10 1.54 -11.60
CA THR A 67 24.40 1.40 -12.86
C THR A 67 23.68 0.09 -13.07
N THR A 68 23.65 -0.76 -12.11
CA THR A 68 22.99 -2.03 -12.38
C THR A 68 21.51 -2.00 -12.17
N PHE A 69 20.92 -0.93 -11.55
CA PHE A 69 19.49 -1.01 -11.29
C PHE A 69 18.65 0.25 -11.11
N VAL A 70 19.20 1.42 -11.22
CA VAL A 70 18.31 2.53 -11.53
C VAL A 70 18.41 2.72 -13.04
N PRO A 71 17.55 2.05 -13.83
CA PRO A 71 17.44 2.43 -15.21
C PRO A 71 17.27 3.94 -15.18
N ALA A 72 17.72 4.59 -16.21
CA ALA A 72 17.46 6.01 -16.43
C ALA A 72 15.93 6.23 -16.45
N TRP A 73 15.28 6.13 -15.33
CA TRP A 73 13.86 6.29 -15.10
C TRP A 73 13.63 7.77 -14.85
N GLY A 74 13.44 8.46 -15.90
CA GLY A 74 13.07 9.85 -15.93
C GLY A 74 12.19 10.10 -17.13
N PRO A 75 11.60 11.28 -17.28
CA PRO A 75 10.78 11.60 -18.43
C PRO A 75 11.47 11.38 -19.78
N ASP A 76 12.82 11.37 -19.79
CA ASP A 76 13.63 11.23 -21.01
C ASP A 76 14.35 9.86 -21.12
N SER A 77 14.00 8.86 -20.28
CA SER A 77 14.73 7.62 -20.27
C SER A 77 14.35 6.68 -21.41
N SER A 78 15.27 6.51 -22.36
CA SER A 78 15.19 5.55 -23.45
C SER A 78 15.72 4.13 -23.08
N ALA A 79 16.12 3.89 -21.83
CA ALA A 79 16.93 2.74 -21.43
C ALA A 79 16.26 1.38 -21.70
N TYR A 80 14.93 1.33 -21.91
CA TYR A 80 14.20 0.13 -22.32
C TYR A 80 13.19 0.39 -23.44
N GLY A 81 13.34 1.48 -24.22
CA GLY A 81 12.32 1.87 -25.20
C GLY A 81 11.01 2.29 -24.55
N MET A 82 11.03 2.66 -23.28
CA MET A 82 9.86 2.98 -22.47
C MET A 82 9.56 4.46 -22.40
N VAL A 83 10.01 5.26 -23.37
CA VAL A 83 9.58 6.64 -23.49
C VAL A 83 8.10 6.65 -23.82
N ARG A 84 7.29 7.03 -22.85
CA ARG A 84 5.86 7.22 -23.07
C ARG A 84 5.60 8.67 -23.41
N GLU A 85 4.77 8.87 -24.42
CA GLU A 85 4.33 10.21 -24.79
C GLU A 85 3.70 10.91 -23.57
N PRO A 86 4.07 12.18 -23.31
CA PRO A 86 3.44 12.95 -22.24
C PRO A 86 1.94 13.07 -22.42
N LEU A 87 1.20 12.90 -21.34
CA LEU A 87 -0.24 13.17 -21.35
C LEU A 87 -0.49 14.66 -21.58
N THR A 88 -1.60 14.98 -22.25
CA THR A 88 -1.93 16.37 -22.64
C THR A 88 -3.17 16.89 -21.89
N GLY A 89 -3.36 18.21 -21.95
CA GLY A 89 -4.53 18.85 -21.35
C GLY A 89 -4.59 18.67 -19.82
N TRP A 90 -5.77 18.35 -19.30
CA TRP A 90 -5.97 18.15 -17.86
C TRP A 90 -5.24 16.91 -17.32
N GLN A 91 -5.03 15.90 -18.14
CA GLN A 91 -4.34 14.65 -17.77
C GLN A 91 -2.86 14.90 -17.44
N HIS A 92 -2.22 15.84 -18.10
CA HIS A 92 -0.85 16.26 -17.79
C HIS A 92 -0.70 16.74 -16.33
N TRP A 93 -1.71 17.42 -15.79
CA TRP A 93 -1.66 17.94 -14.42
C TRP A 93 -2.15 16.97 -13.37
N LEU A 94 -3.14 16.13 -13.70
CA LEU A 94 -3.80 15.27 -12.72
C LEU A 94 -3.25 13.83 -12.72
N VAL A 95 -2.85 13.31 -13.86
CA VAL A 95 -2.48 11.89 -14.02
C VAL A 95 -0.98 11.70 -14.19
N GLU A 96 -0.35 12.52 -15.03
CA GLU A 96 1.08 12.41 -15.36
C GLU A 96 1.98 12.22 -14.12
N PRO A 97 1.82 13.00 -13.02
CA PRO A 97 2.65 12.87 -11.83
C PRO A 97 2.52 11.52 -11.11
N PHE A 98 1.46 10.78 -11.36
CA PHE A 98 1.13 9.53 -10.66
C PHE A 98 1.38 8.27 -11.47
N ARG A 99 1.88 8.37 -12.70
CA ARG A 99 2.23 7.20 -13.54
C ARG A 99 3.71 6.80 -13.46
N ASN A 100 4.49 7.45 -12.59
CA ASN A 100 5.93 7.25 -12.45
C ASN A 100 6.28 5.85 -11.90
N TRP A 101 7.51 5.40 -12.11
CA TRP A 101 8.07 4.14 -11.61
C TRP A 101 7.24 2.91 -12.05
N ASP A 102 6.71 2.11 -11.11
CA ASP A 102 5.90 0.93 -11.44
C ASP A 102 4.66 1.25 -12.27
N GLY A 103 4.16 2.50 -12.24
CA GLY A 103 3.05 2.95 -13.08
C GLY A 103 3.33 2.77 -14.56
N THR A 104 4.58 2.98 -15.00
CA THR A 104 5.00 2.71 -16.38
C THR A 104 4.89 1.21 -16.72
N TRP A 105 5.30 0.32 -15.81
CA TRP A 105 5.19 -1.13 -16.01
C TRP A 105 3.73 -1.58 -16.10
N TYR A 106 2.85 -1.08 -15.22
CA TYR A 106 1.43 -1.38 -15.30
C TYR A 106 0.81 -0.91 -16.62
N SER A 107 1.23 0.24 -17.12
CA SER A 107 0.77 0.74 -18.40
C SER A 107 1.23 -0.14 -19.58
N LEU A 108 2.51 -0.57 -19.58
CA LEU A 108 3.04 -1.50 -20.58
C LEU A 108 2.27 -2.83 -20.58
N VAL A 109 2.03 -3.39 -19.39
CA VAL A 109 1.27 -4.63 -19.24
C VAL A 109 -0.18 -4.46 -19.73
N ALA A 110 -0.82 -3.32 -19.47
CA ALA A 110 -2.16 -3.01 -19.94
C ALA A 110 -2.22 -3.00 -21.47
N GLU A 111 -1.18 -2.53 -22.14
CA GLU A 111 -1.07 -2.52 -23.62
C GLU A 111 -0.64 -3.88 -24.22
N GLY A 112 -0.63 -4.94 -23.41
CA GLY A 112 -0.39 -6.30 -23.90
C GLY A 112 1.06 -6.76 -23.91
N SER A 113 1.97 -6.09 -23.18
CA SER A 113 3.43 -6.31 -23.26
C SER A 113 3.97 -7.48 -22.41
N TYR A 114 3.15 -8.48 -22.05
CA TYR A 114 3.69 -9.74 -21.54
C TYR A 114 4.42 -10.47 -22.68
N SER A 115 5.74 -10.43 -22.67
CA SER A 115 6.57 -11.09 -23.71
C SER A 115 7.95 -11.46 -23.16
N GLU A 116 8.60 -12.42 -23.81
CA GLU A 116 9.97 -12.83 -23.45
C GLU A 116 10.97 -11.66 -23.53
N GLY A 117 10.83 -10.77 -24.54
CA GLY A 117 11.65 -9.57 -24.70
C GLY A 117 11.49 -8.53 -23.58
N LEU A 118 10.40 -8.60 -22.80
CA LEU A 118 10.12 -7.76 -21.65
C LEU A 118 9.77 -8.62 -20.43
N SER A 119 10.60 -9.59 -20.12
CA SER A 119 10.34 -10.61 -19.08
C SER A 119 10.05 -10.02 -17.69
N ALA A 120 10.56 -8.82 -17.38
CA ALA A 120 10.23 -8.08 -16.15
C ALA A 120 8.72 -7.88 -15.93
N THR A 121 7.94 -7.78 -17.01
CA THR A 121 6.49 -7.63 -16.95
C THR A 121 5.80 -8.77 -16.19
N ALA A 122 6.39 -9.96 -16.18
CA ALA A 122 5.86 -11.11 -15.43
C ALA A 122 5.76 -10.87 -13.92
N ALA A 123 6.52 -9.94 -13.36
CA ALA A 123 6.42 -9.57 -11.93
C ALA A 123 5.14 -8.76 -11.60
N PHE A 124 4.45 -8.23 -12.61
CA PHE A 124 3.25 -7.40 -12.48
C PHE A 124 1.99 -8.23 -12.69
N PHE A 125 1.18 -8.34 -11.66
CA PHE A 125 -0.03 -9.18 -11.65
C PHE A 125 -1.14 -8.58 -12.54
N PRO A 126 -1.94 -9.43 -13.20
CA PRO A 126 -2.71 -9.03 -14.38
C PRO A 126 -4.00 -8.27 -14.11
N LEU A 127 -4.63 -8.41 -12.93
CA LEU A 127 -5.98 -7.85 -12.72
C LEU A 127 -6.04 -6.33 -12.93
N TYR A 128 -5.10 -5.60 -12.31
CA TYR A 128 -5.11 -4.14 -12.38
C TYR A 128 -4.86 -3.65 -13.82
N PRO A 129 -3.80 -4.07 -14.52
CA PRO A 129 -3.58 -3.65 -15.91
C PRO A 129 -4.70 -4.13 -16.86
N TRP A 130 -5.32 -5.29 -16.65
CA TRP A 130 -6.47 -5.70 -17.46
C TRP A 130 -7.68 -4.81 -17.23
N LEU A 131 -7.93 -4.35 -16.01
CA LEU A 131 -8.96 -3.37 -15.73
C LEU A 131 -8.64 -1.99 -16.35
N MET A 132 -7.35 -1.60 -16.38
CA MET A 132 -6.90 -0.38 -17.06
C MET A 132 -7.22 -0.46 -18.55
N GLN A 133 -6.83 -1.55 -19.20
CA GLN A 133 -7.11 -1.77 -20.63
C GLN A 133 -8.61 -1.80 -20.91
N LEU A 134 -9.38 -2.57 -20.12
CA LEU A 134 -10.83 -2.66 -20.30
C LEU A 134 -11.51 -1.28 -20.20
N LEU A 135 -11.11 -0.46 -19.21
CA LEU A 135 -11.68 0.88 -19.06
C LEU A 135 -11.23 1.80 -20.20
N SER A 136 -9.99 1.68 -20.66
CA SER A 136 -9.46 2.39 -21.83
C SER A 136 -10.25 2.06 -23.10
N ASP A 137 -10.51 0.77 -23.36
CA ASP A 137 -11.28 0.30 -24.52
C ASP A 137 -12.73 0.81 -24.52
N ILE A 138 -13.35 0.89 -23.35
CA ILE A 138 -14.72 1.38 -23.20
C ILE A 138 -14.82 2.90 -23.36
N THR A 139 -13.83 3.64 -22.83
CA THR A 139 -13.92 5.10 -22.71
C THR A 139 -13.11 5.87 -23.74
N GLY A 140 -12.15 5.22 -24.40
CA GLY A 140 -11.17 5.87 -25.29
C GLY A 140 -10.12 6.71 -24.54
N LEU A 141 -10.05 6.62 -23.20
CA LEU A 141 -9.04 7.32 -22.40
C LEU A 141 -7.69 6.56 -22.45
N PRO A 142 -6.55 7.26 -22.29
CA PRO A 142 -5.26 6.60 -22.10
C PRO A 142 -5.30 5.58 -20.95
N VAL A 143 -4.51 4.50 -21.06
CA VAL A 143 -4.47 3.43 -20.03
C VAL A 143 -4.05 3.96 -18.67
N GLU A 144 -3.15 4.95 -18.61
CA GLU A 144 -2.74 5.61 -17.37
C GLU A 144 -3.88 6.35 -16.69
N THR A 145 -4.68 7.06 -17.49
CA THR A 145 -5.87 7.76 -17.00
C THR A 145 -6.90 6.78 -16.46
N SER A 146 -7.08 5.67 -17.15
CA SER A 146 -7.95 4.57 -16.72
C SER A 146 -7.44 3.96 -15.40
N GLY A 147 -6.14 3.72 -15.28
CA GLY A 147 -5.51 3.24 -14.05
C GLY A 147 -5.68 4.22 -12.88
N TRP A 148 -5.45 5.50 -13.12
CA TRP A 148 -5.65 6.54 -12.12
C TRP A 148 -7.11 6.60 -11.61
N ILE A 149 -8.09 6.52 -12.51
CA ILE A 149 -9.53 6.46 -12.14
C ILE A 149 -9.81 5.22 -11.29
N ILE A 150 -9.32 4.04 -11.70
CA ILE A 150 -9.50 2.78 -10.98
C ILE A 150 -8.89 2.89 -9.58
N SER A 151 -7.68 3.45 -9.44
CA SER A 151 -7.03 3.65 -8.15
C SER A 151 -7.88 4.51 -7.21
N HIS A 152 -8.41 5.64 -7.69
CA HIS A 152 -9.24 6.53 -6.87
C HIS A 152 -10.57 5.91 -6.47
N LEU A 153 -11.26 5.22 -7.40
CA LEU A 153 -12.52 4.52 -7.09
C LEU A 153 -12.29 3.35 -6.12
N ALA A 154 -11.22 2.59 -6.33
CA ALA A 154 -10.84 1.48 -5.45
C ALA A 154 -10.44 2.00 -4.06
N PHE A 155 -9.73 3.12 -3.94
CA PHE A 155 -9.39 3.71 -2.64
C PHE A 155 -10.63 4.15 -1.88
N LEU A 156 -11.57 4.85 -2.54
CA LEU A 156 -12.83 5.22 -1.93
C LEU A 156 -13.62 3.98 -1.46
N GLY A 157 -13.72 2.97 -2.32
CA GLY A 157 -14.34 1.68 -1.96
C GLY A 157 -13.63 1.01 -0.79
N GLY A 158 -12.29 1.03 -0.77
CA GLY A 158 -11.45 0.53 0.31
C GLY A 158 -11.71 1.23 1.64
N LEU A 159 -11.81 2.56 1.64
CA LEU A 159 -12.14 3.35 2.84
C LEU A 159 -13.55 3.03 3.38
N ILE A 160 -14.54 2.88 2.48
CA ILE A 160 -15.92 2.52 2.87
C ILE A 160 -15.95 1.13 3.51
N MET A 161 -15.27 0.16 2.90
CA MET A 161 -15.23 -1.20 3.42
C MET A 161 -14.39 -1.31 4.68
N ALA A 162 -13.28 -0.57 4.80
CA ALA A 162 -12.48 -0.45 6.01
C ALA A 162 -13.30 0.12 7.17
N TYR A 163 -14.06 1.18 6.94
CA TYR A 163 -14.97 1.72 7.95
C TYR A 163 -15.95 0.65 8.44
N LYS A 164 -16.61 -0.08 7.52
CA LYS A 164 -17.57 -1.14 7.86
C LYS A 164 -16.91 -2.28 8.63
N LEU A 165 -15.71 -2.73 8.22
CA LEU A 165 -14.98 -3.80 8.89
C LEU A 165 -14.58 -3.40 10.32
N ILE A 166 -13.95 -2.23 10.49
CA ILE A 166 -13.51 -1.74 11.81
C ILE A 166 -14.70 -1.55 12.74
N ARG A 167 -15.84 -1.06 12.23
CA ARG A 167 -17.08 -0.89 13.01
C ARG A 167 -17.70 -2.17 13.53
N MET A 168 -17.26 -3.34 13.05
CA MET A 168 -17.70 -4.62 13.60
C MET A 168 -17.06 -4.94 14.96
N ASP A 169 -15.83 -4.43 15.19
CA ASP A 169 -15.04 -4.75 16.38
C ASP A 169 -14.76 -3.53 17.28
N PHE A 170 -14.82 -2.32 16.74
CA PHE A 170 -14.39 -1.10 17.41
C PHE A 170 -15.43 0.03 17.33
N SER A 171 -15.22 1.06 18.16
CA SER A 171 -16.05 2.26 18.18
C SER A 171 -15.94 3.05 16.88
N GLU A 172 -16.94 3.88 16.61
CA GLU A 172 -16.94 4.81 15.47
C GLU A 172 -15.73 5.75 15.48
N LYS A 173 -15.33 6.23 16.66
CA LYS A 173 -14.17 7.08 16.83
C LYS A 173 -12.90 6.39 16.34
N ILE A 174 -12.70 5.11 16.69
CA ILE A 174 -11.55 4.31 16.22
C ILE A 174 -11.62 4.14 14.71
N ALA A 175 -12.79 3.79 14.15
CA ALA A 175 -12.92 3.63 12.71
C ALA A 175 -12.58 4.92 11.97
N ARG A 176 -13.12 6.06 12.37
CA ARG A 176 -12.85 7.36 11.74
C ARG A 176 -11.37 7.73 11.79
N TRP A 177 -10.73 7.63 12.95
CA TRP A 177 -9.31 7.96 13.08
C TRP A 177 -8.40 6.98 12.33
N SER A 178 -8.77 5.70 12.21
CA SER A 178 -8.02 4.72 11.42
C SER A 178 -8.03 5.06 9.93
N LEU A 179 -9.18 5.52 9.39
CA LEU A 179 -9.23 5.99 8.01
C LEU A 179 -8.38 7.24 7.80
N VAL A 180 -8.40 8.19 8.74
CA VAL A 180 -7.54 9.37 8.67
C VAL A 180 -6.07 8.96 8.70
N ALA A 181 -5.66 8.11 9.66
CA ALA A 181 -4.28 7.63 9.78
C ALA A 181 -3.80 6.93 8.50
N LEU A 182 -4.65 6.10 7.88
CA LEU A 182 -4.36 5.44 6.61
C LEU A 182 -4.19 6.46 5.48
N ALA A 183 -5.12 7.41 5.35
CA ALA A 183 -5.16 8.35 4.23
C ALA A 183 -4.08 9.44 4.29
N VAL A 184 -3.58 9.78 5.49
CA VAL A 184 -2.49 10.76 5.65
C VAL A 184 -1.14 10.11 5.90
N PHE A 185 -1.02 8.78 5.82
CA PHE A 185 0.26 8.10 5.97
C PHE A 185 1.29 8.64 4.95
N PRO A 186 2.57 8.80 5.30
CA PRO A 186 3.55 9.48 4.45
C PRO A 186 3.63 8.99 3.01
N THR A 187 3.43 7.70 2.79
CA THR A 187 3.45 7.09 1.44
C THR A 187 2.06 6.79 0.87
N ALA A 188 0.98 7.29 1.50
CA ALA A 188 -0.38 7.03 1.04
C ALA A 188 -0.68 7.57 -0.37
N PHE A 189 0.18 8.41 -0.96
CA PHE A 189 0.06 8.84 -2.36
C PHE A 189 0.06 7.67 -3.35
N PHE A 190 0.60 6.50 -2.98
CA PHE A 190 0.45 5.27 -3.77
C PHE A 190 -1.01 4.87 -3.98
N PHE A 191 -1.94 5.30 -3.12
CA PHE A 191 -3.37 5.14 -3.37
C PHE A 191 -3.91 6.04 -4.49
N SER A 192 -3.21 7.10 -4.84
CA SER A 192 -3.53 7.98 -5.97
C SER A 192 -2.75 7.63 -7.23
N ALA A 193 -1.68 6.87 -7.13
CA ALA A 193 -0.83 6.48 -8.26
C ALA A 193 -1.48 5.41 -9.15
N VAL A 194 -0.94 5.25 -10.37
CA VAL A 194 -1.31 4.17 -11.29
C VAL A 194 -0.69 2.86 -10.81
N TYR A 195 -1.20 2.37 -9.68
CA TYR A 195 -0.64 1.29 -8.87
C TYR A 195 -1.73 0.37 -8.32
N THR A 196 -1.34 -0.79 -7.83
CA THR A 196 -2.27 -1.82 -7.33
C THR A 196 -2.74 -1.60 -5.90
N GLU A 197 -2.14 -0.70 -5.13
CA GLU A 197 -2.34 -0.55 -3.68
C GLU A 197 -3.79 -0.30 -3.31
N SER A 198 -4.45 0.58 -4.03
CA SER A 198 -5.88 0.92 -3.81
C SER A 198 -6.80 -0.27 -4.08
N LEU A 199 -6.60 -0.93 -5.21
CA LEU A 199 -7.40 -2.11 -5.59
C LEU A 199 -7.17 -3.26 -4.61
N PHE A 200 -5.91 -3.49 -4.22
CA PHE A 200 -5.56 -4.53 -3.25
C PHE A 200 -6.14 -4.25 -1.86
N LEU A 201 -6.11 -3.00 -1.39
CA LEU A 201 -6.76 -2.59 -0.14
C LEU A 201 -8.27 -2.89 -0.20
N PHE A 202 -8.96 -2.44 -1.24
CA PHE A 202 -10.39 -2.67 -1.41
C PHE A 202 -10.75 -4.15 -1.39
N LEU A 203 -10.04 -4.97 -2.16
CA LEU A 203 -10.27 -6.41 -2.25
C LEU A 203 -9.97 -7.11 -0.92
N SER A 204 -8.85 -6.80 -0.27
CA SER A 204 -8.44 -7.40 0.99
C SER A 204 -9.43 -7.10 2.12
N VAL A 205 -9.84 -5.84 2.26
CA VAL A 205 -10.80 -5.44 3.30
C VAL A 205 -12.17 -6.04 3.03
N THR A 206 -12.61 -6.09 1.77
CA THR A 206 -13.89 -6.69 1.37
C THR A 206 -13.90 -8.20 1.62
N THR A 207 -12.79 -8.89 1.33
CA THR A 207 -12.58 -10.30 1.67
C THR A 207 -12.88 -10.58 3.13
N LEU A 208 -12.24 -9.84 4.03
CA LEU A 208 -12.38 -10.07 5.47
C LEU A 208 -13.73 -9.60 6.01
N TRP A 209 -14.29 -8.53 5.48
CA TRP A 209 -15.64 -8.09 5.81
C TRP A 209 -16.69 -9.14 5.42
N ALA A 210 -16.60 -9.71 4.22
CA ALA A 210 -17.51 -10.76 3.76
C ALA A 210 -17.38 -12.02 4.61
N ALA A 211 -16.17 -12.49 4.90
CA ALA A 211 -15.93 -13.63 5.80
C ALA A 211 -16.52 -13.40 7.20
N ARG A 212 -16.37 -12.19 7.76
CA ARG A 212 -16.98 -11.80 9.03
C ARG A 212 -18.51 -11.79 8.99
N LYS A 213 -19.10 -11.58 7.82
CA LYS A 213 -20.55 -11.68 7.57
C LYS A 213 -21.00 -13.11 7.27
N ASN A 214 -20.10 -14.08 7.31
CA ASN A 214 -20.34 -15.48 6.91
C ASN A 214 -20.73 -15.63 5.43
N ASP A 215 -20.41 -14.64 4.60
CA ASP A 215 -20.53 -14.68 3.14
C ASP A 215 -19.21 -15.19 2.54
N TRP A 216 -19.04 -16.51 2.63
CA TRP A 216 -17.80 -17.18 2.23
C TRP A 216 -17.58 -17.15 0.73
N LEU A 217 -18.68 -17.18 -0.08
CA LEU A 217 -18.55 -17.10 -1.53
C LEU A 217 -17.97 -15.75 -1.95
N LEU A 218 -18.53 -14.66 -1.44
CA LEU A 218 -17.99 -13.32 -1.71
C LEU A 218 -16.54 -13.19 -1.19
N ALA A 219 -16.26 -13.73 0.01
CA ALA A 219 -14.91 -13.66 0.59
C ALA A 219 -13.87 -14.32 -0.30
N VAL A 220 -14.10 -15.53 -0.81
CA VAL A 220 -13.10 -16.23 -1.65
C VAL A 220 -12.99 -15.63 -3.04
N ILE A 221 -14.08 -15.10 -3.62
CA ILE A 221 -14.05 -14.39 -4.90
C ILE A 221 -13.21 -13.12 -4.77
N MET A 222 -13.40 -12.33 -3.71
CA MET A 222 -12.60 -11.12 -3.48
C MET A 222 -11.13 -11.48 -3.20
N CYS A 223 -10.86 -12.56 -2.46
CA CYS A 223 -9.51 -13.06 -2.22
C CYS A 223 -8.84 -13.55 -3.50
N PHE A 224 -9.57 -14.22 -4.39
CA PHE A 224 -9.08 -14.61 -5.72
C PHE A 224 -8.64 -13.37 -6.52
N PHE A 225 -9.46 -12.34 -6.59
CA PHE A 225 -9.10 -11.10 -7.28
C PHE A 225 -7.96 -10.37 -6.58
N ALA A 226 -7.87 -10.40 -5.25
CA ALA A 226 -6.71 -9.89 -4.52
C ALA A 226 -5.41 -10.63 -4.92
N THR A 227 -5.48 -11.95 -5.11
CA THR A 227 -4.36 -12.77 -5.57
C THR A 227 -3.98 -12.46 -7.03
N MET A 228 -4.97 -12.19 -7.88
CA MET A 228 -4.74 -11.71 -9.26
C MET A 228 -4.22 -10.27 -9.34
N THR A 229 -4.28 -9.51 -8.23
CA THR A 229 -3.74 -8.15 -8.15
C THR A 229 -2.28 -8.14 -7.67
N ARG A 230 -1.94 -8.99 -6.71
CA ARG A 230 -0.60 -9.13 -6.10
C ARG A 230 -0.42 -10.53 -5.51
N SER A 231 0.80 -11.07 -5.57
CA SER A 231 1.13 -12.35 -4.91
C SER A 231 0.77 -12.38 -3.42
N ALA A 232 0.86 -11.24 -2.75
CA ALA A 232 0.46 -11.08 -1.35
C ALA A 232 -1.03 -11.41 -1.08
N GLY A 233 -1.89 -11.42 -2.11
CA GLY A 233 -3.30 -11.78 -1.99
C GLY A 233 -3.52 -13.19 -1.45
N ILE A 234 -2.64 -14.15 -1.76
CA ILE A 234 -2.72 -15.52 -1.23
C ILE A 234 -2.58 -15.56 0.30
N MET A 235 -1.88 -14.58 0.89
CA MET A 235 -1.65 -14.50 2.33
C MET A 235 -2.92 -14.17 3.12
N LEU A 236 -3.97 -13.65 2.44
CA LEU A 236 -5.30 -13.50 3.04
C LEU A 236 -5.92 -14.84 3.43
N GLY A 237 -5.42 -15.96 2.89
CA GLY A 237 -5.78 -17.29 3.34
C GLY A 237 -5.56 -17.51 4.84
N ALA A 238 -4.52 -16.90 5.43
CA ALA A 238 -4.24 -17.05 6.86
C ALA A 238 -5.34 -16.42 7.75
N PRO A 239 -5.73 -15.16 7.62
CA PRO A 239 -6.85 -14.61 8.39
C PRO A 239 -8.19 -15.24 8.03
N LEU A 240 -8.41 -15.69 6.78
CA LEU A 240 -9.60 -16.44 6.41
C LEU A 240 -9.69 -17.79 7.14
N ALA A 241 -8.59 -18.53 7.25
CA ALA A 241 -8.55 -19.79 8.00
C ALA A 241 -8.89 -19.56 9.48
N VAL A 242 -8.34 -18.52 10.10
CA VAL A 242 -8.67 -18.15 11.49
C VAL A 242 -10.16 -17.86 11.64
N LEU A 243 -10.75 -17.05 10.76
CA LEU A 243 -12.18 -16.71 10.80
C LEU A 243 -13.05 -17.95 10.57
N PHE A 244 -12.63 -18.82 9.65
CA PHE A 244 -13.36 -20.05 9.35
C PHE A 244 -13.41 -21.00 10.57
N ILE A 245 -12.25 -21.21 11.21
CA ILE A 245 -12.17 -22.04 12.43
C ILE A 245 -12.99 -21.41 13.58
N GLN A 246 -12.93 -20.09 13.75
CA GLN A 246 -13.72 -19.39 14.78
C GLN A 246 -15.23 -19.54 14.57
N GLN A 247 -15.70 -19.61 13.32
CA GLN A 247 -17.14 -19.71 13.00
C GLN A 247 -17.65 -21.16 12.97
N HIS A 248 -16.82 -22.11 12.56
CA HIS A 248 -17.26 -23.51 12.34
C HIS A 248 -16.66 -24.51 13.33
N GLY A 249 -15.72 -24.07 14.21
CA GLY A 249 -14.96 -24.92 15.12
C GLY A 249 -14.00 -25.88 14.41
N TRP A 250 -13.45 -26.86 15.11
CA TRP A 250 -12.49 -27.85 14.59
C TRP A 250 -13.14 -29.13 14.05
N ASP A 251 -14.44 -29.16 13.77
CA ASP A 251 -15.15 -30.32 13.23
C ASP A 251 -15.00 -30.39 11.70
N LEU A 252 -14.04 -31.18 11.23
CA LEU A 252 -13.76 -31.38 9.81
C LEU A 252 -14.99 -31.87 9.01
N LYS A 253 -15.92 -32.58 9.62
CA LYS A 253 -17.13 -33.02 8.93
C LYS A 253 -18.06 -31.86 8.61
N ARG A 254 -18.05 -30.81 9.44
CA ARG A 254 -18.82 -29.59 9.21
C ARG A 254 -18.15 -28.64 8.19
N TRP A 255 -16.88 -28.86 7.90
CA TRP A 255 -16.17 -28.04 6.92
C TRP A 255 -16.55 -28.35 5.48
N PHE A 256 -16.86 -29.62 5.19
CA PHE A 256 -17.29 -30.03 3.86
C PHE A 256 -18.76 -29.66 3.61
N PRO A 257 -19.18 -29.10 2.44
CA PRO A 257 -18.33 -28.78 1.26
C PRO A 257 -17.66 -27.39 1.28
N LYS A 258 -17.84 -26.58 2.32
CA LYS A 258 -17.33 -25.20 2.39
C LYS A 258 -15.80 -25.12 2.28
N ALA A 259 -15.08 -26.13 2.75
CA ALA A 259 -13.62 -26.19 2.63
C ALA A 259 -13.13 -26.19 1.17
N LEU A 260 -13.95 -26.61 0.20
CA LEU A 260 -13.61 -26.53 -1.22
C LEU A 260 -13.44 -25.08 -1.70
N LEU A 261 -14.10 -24.12 -1.05
CA LEU A 261 -13.95 -22.72 -1.35
C LEU A 261 -12.51 -22.22 -1.10
N ALA A 262 -11.73 -22.89 -0.23
CA ALA A 262 -10.33 -22.55 0.03
C ALA A 262 -9.43 -22.78 -1.20
N LEU A 263 -9.88 -23.55 -2.20
CA LEU A 263 -9.15 -23.75 -3.44
C LEU A 263 -9.23 -22.52 -4.38
N VAL A 264 -10.23 -21.66 -4.21
CA VAL A 264 -10.49 -20.53 -5.12
C VAL A 264 -9.38 -19.46 -5.07
N PRO A 265 -8.92 -18.96 -3.91
CA PRO A 265 -7.87 -17.96 -3.86
C PRO A 265 -6.55 -18.39 -4.54
N PRO A 266 -5.97 -19.58 -4.32
CA PRO A 266 -4.75 -20.00 -5.01
C PRO A 266 -4.91 -20.19 -6.51
N MET A 267 -6.13 -20.40 -7.02
CA MET A 267 -6.36 -20.46 -8.47
C MET A 267 -5.92 -19.17 -9.18
N GLY A 268 -5.92 -18.02 -8.51
CA GLY A 268 -5.40 -16.78 -9.09
C GLY A 268 -3.93 -16.90 -9.51
N LEU A 269 -3.08 -17.50 -8.65
CA LEU A 269 -1.67 -17.76 -8.99
C LEU A 269 -1.54 -18.82 -10.09
N VAL A 270 -2.33 -19.88 -10.03
CA VAL A 270 -2.30 -20.97 -11.01
C VAL A 270 -2.70 -20.45 -12.40
N ILE A 271 -3.79 -19.68 -12.49
CA ILE A 271 -4.25 -19.11 -13.76
C ILE A 271 -3.22 -18.12 -14.30
N PHE A 272 -2.64 -17.28 -13.46
CA PHE A 272 -1.62 -16.34 -13.91
C PHE A 272 -0.35 -17.07 -14.34
N GLY A 273 0.14 -18.05 -13.58
CA GLY A 273 1.29 -18.86 -13.95
C GLY A 273 1.06 -19.60 -15.28
N TRP A 274 -0.12 -20.21 -15.47
CA TRP A 274 -0.49 -20.83 -16.74
C TRP A 274 -0.52 -19.81 -17.90
N PHE A 275 -1.10 -18.63 -17.67
CA PHE A 275 -1.07 -17.55 -18.67
C PHE A 275 0.36 -17.15 -19.03
N LEU A 276 1.27 -17.01 -18.06
CA LEU A 276 2.68 -16.70 -18.32
C LEU A 276 3.39 -17.77 -19.16
N THR A 277 3.02 -19.05 -19.01
CA THR A 277 3.58 -20.11 -19.89
C THR A 277 3.17 -19.93 -21.34
N THR A 278 1.96 -19.38 -21.61
CA THR A 278 1.52 -19.08 -22.99
C THR A 278 2.27 -17.90 -23.61
N LYS A 279 3.07 -17.19 -22.82
CA LYS A 279 3.88 -16.03 -23.22
C LYS A 279 5.38 -16.33 -23.15
N ASP A 280 5.76 -17.59 -23.01
CA ASP A 280 7.13 -18.08 -22.87
C ASP A 280 7.90 -17.51 -21.65
N LEU A 281 7.14 -17.06 -20.64
CA LEU A 281 7.66 -16.46 -19.40
C LEU A 281 7.80 -17.46 -18.23
N GLY A 282 7.39 -18.71 -18.43
CA GLY A 282 7.42 -19.76 -17.41
C GLY A 282 6.31 -19.63 -16.35
N PHE A 283 5.90 -20.77 -15.76
CA PHE A 283 4.81 -20.83 -14.78
C PHE A 283 5.09 -20.00 -13.52
N LEU A 284 6.33 -19.95 -13.07
CA LEU A 284 6.78 -19.17 -11.91
C LEU A 284 7.44 -17.84 -12.31
N GLY A 285 7.25 -17.38 -13.56
CA GLY A 285 7.85 -16.15 -14.06
C GLY A 285 7.62 -14.94 -13.16
N TRP A 286 6.45 -14.82 -12.53
CA TRP A 286 6.17 -13.76 -11.57
C TRP A 286 7.09 -13.76 -10.33
N GLN A 287 7.63 -14.89 -9.94
CA GLN A 287 8.60 -15.02 -8.86
C GLN A 287 10.03 -14.95 -9.39
N GLU A 288 10.31 -15.63 -10.50
CA GLU A 288 11.64 -15.70 -11.10
C GLU A 288 12.14 -14.32 -11.53
N GLN A 289 11.26 -13.47 -12.06
CA GLN A 289 11.64 -12.14 -12.51
C GLN A 289 11.88 -11.12 -11.38
N GLN A 290 11.68 -11.48 -10.10
CA GLN A 290 12.01 -10.60 -8.96
C GLN A 290 13.50 -10.24 -8.90
N TRP A 291 14.40 -11.02 -9.52
CA TRP A 291 15.81 -10.69 -9.62
C TRP A 291 16.06 -9.36 -10.34
N GLN A 292 15.18 -8.94 -11.23
CA GLN A 292 15.31 -7.66 -11.95
C GLN A 292 15.16 -6.43 -11.00
N TRP A 293 14.64 -6.65 -9.80
CA TRP A 293 14.67 -5.68 -8.70
C TRP A 293 15.78 -5.98 -7.69
N ASN A 294 16.84 -6.70 -8.17
CA ASN A 294 17.99 -7.10 -7.36
C ASN A 294 17.62 -7.85 -6.07
N ARG A 295 16.50 -8.57 -6.09
CA ARG A 295 16.08 -9.36 -4.94
C ARG A 295 16.84 -10.66 -4.89
N PHE A 296 17.27 -11.01 -3.67
CA PHE A 296 17.94 -12.26 -3.35
C PHE A 296 17.27 -12.96 -2.17
N SER A 297 17.53 -14.24 -1.98
CA SER A 297 16.96 -14.99 -0.85
C SER A 297 17.86 -14.86 0.38
N ALA A 298 17.26 -14.44 1.50
CA ALA A 298 17.96 -14.30 2.78
C ALA A 298 17.06 -14.72 3.96
N HIS A 299 17.64 -15.06 5.10
CA HIS A 299 16.89 -15.12 6.34
C HIS A 299 16.77 -13.73 6.97
N PRO A 300 15.72 -13.43 7.78
CA PRO A 300 15.47 -12.08 8.28
C PRO A 300 16.66 -11.45 9.03
N GLY A 301 17.45 -12.25 9.77
CA GLY A 301 18.65 -11.76 10.45
C GLY A 301 19.71 -11.23 9.48
N ARG A 302 19.90 -11.88 8.31
CA ARG A 302 20.80 -11.38 7.26
C ARG A 302 20.30 -10.07 6.67
N THR A 303 19.00 -9.97 6.40
CA THR A 303 18.37 -8.73 5.93
C THR A 303 18.65 -7.57 6.89
N PHE A 304 18.43 -7.76 8.18
CA PHE A 304 18.74 -6.70 9.17
C PHE A 304 20.23 -6.42 9.28
N GLN A 305 21.10 -7.43 9.18
CA GLN A 305 22.53 -7.20 9.10
C GLN A 305 22.91 -6.29 7.93
N CYS A 306 22.40 -6.58 6.72
CA CYS A 306 22.65 -5.75 5.55
C CYS A 306 22.13 -4.32 5.73
N VAL A 307 20.97 -4.13 6.39
CA VAL A 307 20.40 -2.80 6.67
C VAL A 307 21.31 -1.95 7.56
N PHE A 308 21.91 -2.53 8.60
CA PHE A 308 22.62 -1.75 9.62
C PHE A 308 24.14 -1.76 9.48
N GLN A 309 24.70 -2.80 8.89
CA GLN A 309 26.17 -2.98 8.78
C GLN A 309 26.65 -2.98 7.32
N GLY A 310 25.73 -3.06 6.36
CA GLY A 310 26.08 -3.39 4.99
C GLY A 310 26.45 -4.87 4.85
N CYS A 311 26.48 -5.34 3.63
CA CYS A 311 26.87 -6.71 3.30
C CYS A 311 27.26 -6.85 1.82
N GLU A 312 27.91 -7.94 1.48
CA GLU A 312 28.14 -8.37 0.10
C GLU A 312 27.28 -9.60 -0.18
N GLU A 313 26.63 -9.62 -1.34
CA GLU A 313 25.72 -10.68 -1.76
C GLU A 313 25.89 -11.00 -3.24
N THR A 314 25.90 -12.29 -3.57
CA THR A 314 25.84 -12.74 -4.95
C THR A 314 24.41 -12.63 -5.46
N VAL A 315 24.18 -11.74 -6.41
CA VAL A 315 22.86 -11.52 -7.02
C VAL A 315 22.87 -11.86 -8.49
N ARG A 316 21.69 -12.17 -9.03
CA ARG A 316 21.54 -12.45 -10.45
C ARG A 316 21.51 -11.12 -11.23
N GLY A 317 22.27 -11.03 -12.32
CA GLY A 317 22.24 -9.95 -13.29
C GLY A 317 22.00 -10.45 -14.71
N PHE A 318 21.87 -9.55 -15.69
CA PHE A 318 21.67 -9.89 -17.10
C PHE A 318 22.86 -10.68 -17.71
N GLY A 319 24.08 -10.44 -17.23
CA GLY A 319 25.29 -11.14 -17.66
C GLY A 319 25.66 -12.37 -16.83
N GLY A 320 24.80 -12.77 -15.89
CA GLY A 320 25.07 -13.84 -14.92
C GLY A 320 25.13 -13.31 -13.46
N PRO A 321 25.51 -14.16 -12.51
CA PRO A 321 25.64 -13.73 -11.11
C PRO A 321 26.82 -12.76 -10.95
N TYR A 322 26.65 -11.77 -10.07
CA TYR A 322 27.69 -10.80 -9.71
C TYR A 322 27.63 -10.48 -8.21
N GLU A 323 28.77 -10.03 -7.64
CA GLU A 323 28.83 -9.57 -6.27
C GLU A 323 28.33 -8.14 -6.17
N ALA A 324 27.26 -7.94 -5.36
CA ALA A 324 26.67 -6.65 -5.09
C ALA A 324 27.02 -6.19 -3.68
N THR A 325 27.52 -4.98 -3.55
CA THR A 325 27.73 -4.33 -2.25
C THR A 325 26.43 -3.66 -1.80
N VAL A 326 25.86 -4.14 -0.72
CA VAL A 326 24.65 -3.60 -0.09
C VAL A 326 25.05 -2.53 0.92
N HIS A 327 24.69 -1.28 0.64
CA HIS A 327 25.01 -0.18 1.55
C HIS A 327 24.05 -0.13 2.74
N PRO A 328 24.56 0.17 3.96
CA PRO A 328 23.69 0.33 5.13
C PRO A 328 22.84 1.59 5.06
N VAL A 329 21.84 1.69 5.95
CA VAL A 329 21.05 2.89 6.14
C VAL A 329 21.96 4.10 6.38
N SER A 330 21.67 5.21 5.68
CA SER A 330 22.50 6.42 5.73
C SER A 330 21.72 7.61 6.30
N PHE A 331 22.37 8.37 7.17
CA PHE A 331 21.86 9.61 7.75
C PHE A 331 22.59 10.86 7.19
N ARG A 332 23.38 10.69 6.13
CA ARG A 332 24.17 11.77 5.53
C ARG A 332 23.33 13.01 5.19
N TRP A 333 22.10 12.81 4.70
CA TRP A 333 21.19 13.92 4.43
C TRP A 333 20.89 14.79 5.66
N LEU A 334 20.88 14.17 6.87
CA LEU A 334 20.64 14.89 8.14
C LEU A 334 21.89 15.65 8.57
N GLU A 335 23.06 15.06 8.40
CA GLU A 335 24.35 15.70 8.68
C GLU A 335 24.51 16.95 7.79
N GLU A 336 24.32 16.80 6.49
CA GLU A 336 24.37 17.90 5.52
C GLU A 336 23.31 18.99 5.80
N LEU A 337 22.11 18.59 6.27
CA LEU A 337 21.07 19.54 6.65
C LEU A 337 21.44 20.36 7.89
N ILE A 338 22.12 19.74 8.86
CA ILE A 338 22.60 20.42 10.08
C ILE A 338 23.70 21.41 9.72
N ASP A 339 24.62 21.00 8.85
CA ASP A 339 25.76 21.82 8.43
C ASP A 339 25.35 22.94 7.48
N ASN A 340 24.31 22.73 6.67
CA ASN A 340 23.82 23.67 5.67
C ASN A 340 22.30 23.87 5.71
N PRO A 341 21.73 24.46 6.77
CA PRO A 341 20.27 24.59 6.96
C PRO A 341 19.65 25.70 6.09
N ARG A 342 20.00 25.75 4.80
CA ARG A 342 19.48 26.75 3.86
C ARG A 342 18.29 26.18 3.09
N TRP A 343 17.28 27.02 2.85
CA TRP A 343 16.12 26.63 2.06
C TRP A 343 16.50 26.16 0.65
N SER A 344 17.46 26.81 0.02
CA SER A 344 17.98 26.42 -1.29
C SER A 344 18.56 25.00 -1.32
N PHE A 345 19.20 24.55 -0.22
CA PHE A 345 19.69 23.18 -0.11
C PHE A 345 18.54 22.19 0.07
N ILE A 346 17.59 22.47 0.95
CA ILE A 346 16.43 21.58 1.21
C ILE A 346 15.60 21.35 -0.06
N THR A 347 15.55 22.32 -0.96
CA THR A 347 14.82 22.21 -2.23
C THR A 347 15.68 21.70 -3.39
N SER A 348 16.99 21.50 -3.17
CA SER A 348 17.91 21.05 -4.21
C SER A 348 17.66 19.61 -4.66
N THR A 349 18.08 19.29 -5.87
CA THR A 349 18.08 17.92 -6.42
C THR A 349 18.96 16.99 -5.61
N GLU A 350 20.12 17.49 -5.13
CA GLU A 350 21.06 16.74 -4.29
C GLU A 350 20.43 16.28 -2.97
N PHE A 351 19.77 17.18 -2.22
CA PHE A 351 19.10 16.83 -0.98
C PHE A 351 18.00 15.79 -1.21
N ARG A 352 17.16 16.01 -2.22
CA ARG A 352 16.07 15.07 -2.59
C ARG A 352 16.62 13.68 -2.93
N TYR A 353 17.72 13.63 -3.67
CA TYR A 353 18.41 12.39 -3.99
C TYR A 353 18.94 11.69 -2.72
N MET A 354 19.66 12.39 -1.86
CA MET A 354 20.18 11.83 -0.60
C MET A 354 19.06 11.28 0.30
N VAL A 355 17.94 11.98 0.42
CA VAL A 355 16.78 11.51 1.19
C VAL A 355 16.21 10.21 0.61
N GLY A 356 16.03 10.15 -0.71
CA GLY A 356 15.55 8.96 -1.40
C GLY A 356 16.47 7.75 -1.25
N GLN A 357 17.79 7.97 -1.22
CA GLN A 357 18.79 6.91 -1.09
C GLN A 357 19.05 6.49 0.36
N SER A 358 18.48 7.18 1.34
CA SER A 358 18.85 7.02 2.76
C SER A 358 18.33 5.74 3.41
N GLN A 359 17.28 5.11 2.88
CA GLN A 359 16.56 3.96 3.46
C GLN A 359 15.95 4.24 4.85
N VAL A 360 16.05 5.46 5.37
CA VAL A 360 15.56 5.81 6.72
C VAL A 360 14.06 5.58 6.85
N LEU A 361 13.30 5.93 5.82
CA LEU A 361 11.85 5.74 5.81
C LEU A 361 11.48 4.24 5.86
N ASP A 362 12.17 3.41 5.07
CA ASP A 362 11.95 1.95 5.04
C ASP A 362 12.21 1.32 6.42
N VAL A 363 13.31 1.71 7.05
CA VAL A 363 13.71 1.22 8.38
C VAL A 363 12.71 1.66 9.45
N LEU A 364 12.37 2.95 9.51
CA LEU A 364 11.45 3.50 10.50
C LEU A 364 10.06 2.88 10.40
N VAL A 365 9.53 2.76 9.19
CA VAL A 365 8.21 2.16 8.96
C VAL A 365 8.23 0.67 9.31
N THR A 366 9.29 -0.04 8.97
CA THR A 366 9.44 -1.47 9.30
C THR A 366 9.46 -1.68 10.81
N ILE A 367 10.29 -0.94 11.54
CA ILE A 367 10.36 -1.02 13.01
C ILE A 367 9.01 -0.68 13.63
N LEU A 368 8.37 0.42 13.21
CA LEU A 368 7.07 0.83 13.71
C LEU A 368 6.01 -0.26 13.47
N ALA A 369 5.99 -0.86 12.27
CA ALA A 369 5.05 -1.92 11.95
C ALA A 369 5.24 -3.14 12.86
N PHE A 370 6.47 -3.60 13.10
CA PHE A 370 6.73 -4.72 14.02
C PHE A 370 6.34 -4.38 15.47
N VAL A 371 6.62 -3.18 15.95
CA VAL A 371 6.18 -2.73 17.28
C VAL A 371 4.65 -2.76 17.38
N LEU A 372 3.94 -2.26 16.37
CA LEU A 372 2.47 -2.28 16.33
C LEU A 372 1.92 -3.72 16.26
N ILE A 373 2.57 -4.62 15.52
CA ILE A 373 2.20 -6.05 15.48
C ILE A 373 2.32 -6.67 16.87
N LEU A 374 3.49 -6.53 17.51
CA LEU A 374 3.74 -7.12 18.83
C LEU A 374 2.73 -6.67 19.89
N ILE A 375 2.40 -5.37 19.90
CA ILE A 375 1.38 -4.83 20.80
C ILE A 375 -0.02 -5.31 20.37
N GLY A 376 -0.27 -5.39 19.08
CA GLY A 376 -1.54 -5.82 18.47
C GLY A 376 -1.92 -7.26 18.81
N LEU A 377 -0.95 -8.17 18.96
CA LEU A 377 -1.18 -9.57 19.33
C LEU A 377 -2.05 -9.73 20.58
N LYS A 378 -1.98 -8.77 21.50
CA LYS A 378 -2.74 -8.78 22.77
C LYS A 378 -4.02 -7.95 22.73
N LYS A 379 -4.20 -7.09 21.73
CA LYS A 379 -5.27 -6.07 21.71
C LYS A 379 -6.24 -6.20 20.54
N LEU A 380 -5.82 -6.84 19.46
CA LEU A 380 -6.64 -7.01 18.27
C LEU A 380 -7.23 -8.43 18.21
N PRO A 381 -8.40 -8.62 17.58
CA PRO A 381 -8.89 -9.95 17.21
C PRO A 381 -7.83 -10.72 16.42
N LEU A 382 -7.72 -12.02 16.67
CA LEU A 382 -6.63 -12.87 16.16
C LEU A 382 -6.44 -12.78 14.63
N PHE A 383 -7.54 -12.72 13.86
CA PHE A 383 -7.45 -12.65 12.40
C PHE A 383 -6.73 -11.39 11.89
N TYR A 384 -6.75 -10.27 12.63
CA TYR A 384 -5.97 -9.08 12.30
C TYR A 384 -4.47 -9.33 12.36
N SER A 385 -4.01 -10.10 13.35
CA SER A 385 -2.61 -10.48 13.45
C SER A 385 -2.17 -11.39 12.29
N PHE A 386 -3.02 -12.34 11.92
CA PHE A 386 -2.77 -13.23 10.78
C PHE A 386 -2.87 -12.50 9.43
N TRP A 387 -3.52 -11.34 9.37
CA TRP A 387 -3.52 -10.50 8.17
C TRP A 387 -2.18 -9.77 7.98
N VAL A 388 -1.53 -9.32 9.05
CA VAL A 388 -0.32 -8.47 8.94
C VAL A 388 0.98 -9.26 8.98
N ILE A 389 1.06 -10.37 9.73
CA ILE A 389 2.32 -11.09 9.95
C ILE A 389 2.90 -11.65 8.64
N PRO A 390 2.17 -12.43 7.81
CA PRO A 390 2.76 -13.02 6.62
C PRO A 390 3.28 -11.97 5.61
N PRO A 391 2.54 -10.89 5.25
CA PRO A 391 3.04 -9.88 4.33
C PRO A 391 4.25 -9.10 4.85
N MET A 392 4.45 -9.01 6.18
CA MET A 392 5.62 -8.35 6.77
C MET A 392 6.87 -9.25 6.78
N ILE A 393 6.70 -10.57 6.79
CA ILE A 393 7.83 -11.51 6.80
C ILE A 393 8.41 -11.69 5.39
N VAL A 394 7.58 -11.75 4.35
CA VAL A 394 8.02 -12.06 2.98
C VAL A 394 9.08 -11.10 2.46
N PRO A 395 8.97 -9.76 2.60
CA PRO A 395 10.04 -8.86 2.17
C PRO A 395 11.39 -9.08 2.90
N LEU A 396 11.33 -9.57 4.13
CA LEU A 396 12.55 -9.90 4.90
C LEU A 396 13.22 -11.19 4.41
N LEU A 397 12.49 -12.07 3.71
CA LEU A 397 13.02 -13.28 3.10
C LEU A 397 13.54 -13.05 1.68
N ALA A 398 13.20 -11.90 1.08
CA ALA A 398 13.59 -11.54 -0.26
C ALA A 398 14.01 -10.05 -0.33
N PRO A 399 15.10 -9.66 0.40
CA PRO A 399 15.61 -8.30 0.35
C PRO A 399 16.14 -7.94 -1.02
N SER A 400 16.28 -6.64 -1.31
CA SER A 400 16.99 -6.15 -2.50
C SER A 400 18.41 -5.77 -2.14
N SER A 401 19.35 -5.97 -3.06
CA SER A 401 20.74 -5.53 -2.86
C SER A 401 20.92 -4.02 -3.01
N VAL A 402 19.94 -3.33 -3.60
CA VAL A 402 19.94 -1.85 -3.63
C VAL A 402 19.52 -1.30 -2.28
N PHE A 403 18.33 -1.71 -1.80
CA PHE A 403 17.78 -1.32 -0.51
C PHE A 403 17.16 -2.56 0.15
N PRO A 404 17.76 -3.14 1.21
CA PRO A 404 17.29 -4.39 1.79
C PRO A 404 15.81 -4.40 2.19
N LEU A 405 15.28 -3.26 2.66
CA LEU A 405 13.87 -3.08 3.02
C LEU A 405 13.08 -2.32 1.95
N MET A 406 13.53 -2.37 0.69
CA MET A 406 12.91 -1.66 -0.43
C MET A 406 11.39 -1.86 -0.48
N SER A 407 10.66 -0.76 -0.52
CA SER A 407 9.20 -0.68 -0.63
C SER A 407 8.42 -1.09 0.64
N MET A 408 9.06 -1.24 1.80
CA MET A 408 8.33 -1.54 3.05
C MET A 408 7.25 -0.50 3.37
N PRO A 409 7.48 0.83 3.22
CA PRO A 409 6.43 1.83 3.42
C PRO A 409 5.22 1.68 2.49
N ARG A 410 5.43 1.11 1.30
CA ARG A 410 4.38 0.78 0.34
C ARG A 410 3.64 -0.51 0.75
N PHE A 411 4.37 -1.53 1.20
CA PHE A 411 3.79 -2.82 1.57
C PHE A 411 2.91 -2.75 2.83
N VAL A 412 3.16 -1.82 3.74
CA VAL A 412 2.32 -1.64 4.94
C VAL A 412 0.98 -0.95 4.66
N LEU A 413 0.83 -0.22 3.54
CA LEU A 413 -0.38 0.55 3.23
C LEU A 413 -1.67 -0.28 3.25
N PRO A 414 -1.77 -1.46 2.62
CA PRO A 414 -2.99 -2.24 2.64
C PRO A 414 -3.19 -3.02 3.95
N LEU A 415 -2.25 -2.93 4.90
CA LEU A 415 -2.31 -3.63 6.19
C LEU A 415 -3.09 -2.81 7.22
N LEU A 416 -4.39 -2.66 6.99
CA LEU A 416 -5.32 -1.87 7.83
C LEU A 416 -5.16 -2.07 9.35
N PRO A 417 -4.86 -3.29 9.88
CA PRO A 417 -4.71 -3.50 11.32
C PRO A 417 -3.61 -2.65 11.97
N LEU A 418 -2.56 -2.28 11.24
CA LEU A 418 -1.49 -1.41 11.75
C LEU A 418 -2.02 -0.03 12.10
N PHE A 419 -2.86 0.53 11.24
CA PHE A 419 -3.50 1.85 11.45
C PHE A 419 -4.52 1.81 12.59
N VAL A 420 -5.30 0.73 12.69
CA VAL A 420 -6.22 0.51 13.81
C VAL A 420 -5.45 0.44 15.12
N MET A 421 -4.32 -0.28 15.15
CA MET A 421 -3.49 -0.43 16.36
C MET A 421 -2.86 0.90 16.77
N ALA A 422 -2.32 1.67 15.82
CA ALA A 422 -1.78 3.00 16.09
C ALA A 422 -2.82 3.93 16.73
N VAL A 423 -4.05 3.91 16.20
CA VAL A 423 -5.16 4.71 16.75
C VAL A 423 -5.60 4.23 18.12
N LEU A 424 -5.63 2.93 18.37
CA LEU A 424 -5.93 2.39 19.71
C LEU A 424 -4.92 2.84 20.77
N LEU A 425 -3.63 2.95 20.40
CA LEU A 425 -2.60 3.48 21.31
C LEU A 425 -2.79 4.98 21.61
N LEU A 426 -3.31 5.72 20.65
CA LEU A 426 -3.48 7.17 20.73
C LEU A 426 -4.87 7.62 21.18
N GLN A 427 -5.83 6.69 21.40
CA GLN A 427 -7.25 7.03 21.63
C GLN A 427 -7.51 8.00 22.79
N ASN A 428 -6.65 7.97 23.83
CA ASN A 428 -6.74 8.83 25.01
C ASN A 428 -5.80 10.05 24.96
N ARG A 429 -5.04 10.22 23.84
CA ARG A 429 -4.02 11.28 23.66
C ARG A 429 -4.35 12.15 22.45
N ARG A 430 -5.54 12.78 22.45
CA ARG A 430 -6.08 13.52 21.29
C ARG A 430 -5.10 14.54 20.70
N ARG A 431 -4.39 15.34 21.54
CA ARG A 431 -3.43 16.34 21.03
C ARG A 431 -2.28 15.68 20.28
N LEU A 432 -1.74 14.59 20.82
CA LEU A 432 -0.68 13.83 20.18
C LEU A 432 -1.16 13.18 18.86
N ALA A 433 -2.37 12.61 18.85
CA ALA A 433 -2.96 12.03 17.63
C ALA A 433 -3.13 13.07 16.52
N ILE A 434 -3.61 14.29 16.85
CA ILE A 434 -3.72 15.38 15.89
C ILE A 434 -2.32 15.81 15.41
N GLY A 435 -1.36 16.02 16.31
CA GLY A 435 0.00 16.40 15.95
C GLY A 435 0.66 15.38 15.01
N LEU A 436 0.57 14.09 15.31
CA LEU A 436 1.09 13.03 14.45
C LEU A 436 0.38 12.97 13.10
N ALA A 437 -0.95 13.13 13.05
CA ALA A 437 -1.69 13.17 11.80
C ALA A 437 -1.30 14.39 10.94
N THR A 438 -1.04 15.54 11.57
CA THR A 438 -0.57 16.74 10.87
C THR A 438 0.83 16.55 10.29
N VAL A 439 1.78 16.03 11.08
CA VAL A 439 3.15 15.72 10.61
C VAL A 439 3.10 14.70 9.48
N SER A 440 2.30 13.65 9.63
CA SER A 440 2.10 12.62 8.61
C SER A 440 1.53 13.21 7.31
N GLY A 441 0.57 14.12 7.40
CA GLY A 441 0.01 14.82 6.24
C GLY A 441 1.01 15.76 5.55
N ILE A 442 1.88 16.42 6.31
CA ILE A 442 2.98 17.21 5.75
C ILE A 442 3.98 16.30 5.03
N LEU A 443 4.34 15.17 5.64
CA LEU A 443 5.22 14.19 4.99
C LEU A 443 4.58 13.60 3.74
N LEU A 444 3.28 13.28 3.77
CA LEU A 444 2.53 12.84 2.58
C LEU A 444 2.66 13.89 1.46
N PHE A 445 2.46 15.17 1.77
CA PHE A 445 2.61 16.25 0.80
C PHE A 445 4.03 16.29 0.21
N LEU A 446 5.07 16.27 1.06
CA LEU A 446 6.46 16.35 0.63
C LEU A 446 6.90 15.12 -0.18
N LEU A 447 6.51 13.92 0.25
CA LEU A 447 6.86 12.69 -0.46
C LEU A 447 6.07 12.51 -1.76
N THR A 448 4.84 13.03 -1.84
CA THR A 448 4.11 13.11 -3.11
C THR A 448 4.83 14.01 -4.11
N ASN A 449 5.34 15.17 -3.64
CA ASN A 449 6.13 16.07 -4.46
C ASN A 449 7.40 15.39 -4.98
N GLN A 450 8.11 14.68 -4.11
CA GLN A 450 9.31 13.91 -4.47
C GLN A 450 9.01 12.83 -5.51
N PHE A 451 7.97 12.03 -5.30
CA PHE A 451 7.53 10.99 -6.24
C PHE A 451 7.16 11.56 -7.62
N ALA A 452 6.40 12.67 -7.63
CA ALA A 452 5.99 13.32 -8.86
C ALA A 452 7.18 13.77 -9.72
N LEU A 453 8.29 14.16 -9.11
CA LEU A 453 9.53 14.60 -9.76
C LEU A 453 10.52 13.46 -10.04
N TRP A 454 10.09 12.20 -10.00
CA TRP A 454 10.90 11.01 -10.26
C TRP A 454 12.00 10.70 -9.23
N TYR A 455 11.97 11.32 -8.05
CA TYR A 455 12.87 10.90 -6.98
C TYR A 455 12.30 9.65 -6.29
N TRP A 456 13.21 8.77 -5.90
CA TRP A 456 12.83 7.56 -5.15
C TRP A 456 12.21 7.93 -3.79
N VAL A 457 11.18 7.21 -3.40
CA VAL A 457 10.52 7.41 -2.09
C VAL A 457 10.45 6.10 -1.30
N ALA A 458 10.05 4.97 -1.92
CA ALA A 458 9.87 3.69 -1.22
C ALA A 458 9.82 2.50 -2.21
#